data_69c602d1f64bfe5fa78955f18de76d55
#
_entry.id   69c602d1f64bfe5fa78955f18de76d55
#
_cell.length_a   1.000
_cell.length_b   1.000
_cell.length_c   1.000
_cell.angle_alpha   90.00
_cell.angle_beta   90.00
_cell.angle_gamma   90.00
#
_symmetry.space_group_name_H-M   'P 1'
#
loop_
_entity.id
_entity.type
_entity.pdbx_description
1 polymer ?
#
loop_
_entity_poly.entity_id
_entity_poly.type
_entity_poly.pdbx_seq_one_letter_code
_entity_poly.pdbx_strand_id
1 'polypeptide(L)'
;MYRTIVSLMGILLSTGSFAAHHEEPEPMVAEVYECTLNDGVIADDVAAMGSSDFADLVAKHDLNMTTFLWEAIAVSPQYGDADVRWVNYFPTWGDYFTADAAWREHGGKVGAKINKLMTCGRPDLAGFMQAGAAAPEAPVKPLYIRVCQLKPGNTIANAMAYRKAVNSTQNEQIGSTVGSYMFTPGFGNPGFDYGAMVTGTPEDMAKVLDHSRDGSTGKLLTEAGYTEPGNCTVDLHRSHMMVSQ
;
A
#
# COMPACT_ATOMS: atom_id res chain seq x y z
N MET A 1 -5.47 51.54 64.26
CA MET A 1 -5.76 51.55 62.81
C MET A 1 -4.77 50.68 62.09
N TYR A 2 -5.10 49.41 61.89
CA TYR A 2 -4.29 48.44 61.10
C TYR A 2 -5.00 48.18 59.77
N ARG A 3 -4.37 48.50 58.68
CA ARG A 3 -4.83 48.18 57.33
C ARG A 3 -4.22 46.85 56.89
N THR A 4 -5.01 45.85 56.75
CA THR A 4 -4.64 44.55 56.21
C THR A 4 -4.69 44.62 54.69
N ILE A 5 -3.54 44.39 54.04
CA ILE A 5 -3.43 44.25 52.59
C ILE A 5 -3.57 42.77 52.26
N VAL A 6 -4.64 42.36 51.57
CA VAL A 6 -4.84 41.05 51.02
C VAL A 6 -4.24 41.03 49.61
N SER A 7 -3.10 40.32 49.45
CA SER A 7 -2.54 40.03 48.14
C SER A 7 -3.27 38.86 47.50
N LEU A 8 -3.96 39.13 46.42
CA LEU A 8 -4.52 38.10 45.52
C LEU A 8 -3.41 37.55 44.62
N MET A 9 -2.98 36.33 44.91
CA MET A 9 -2.01 35.61 44.05
C MET A 9 -2.81 34.88 42.94
N GLY A 10 -2.82 35.45 41.73
CA GLY A 10 -3.44 34.86 40.54
C GLY A 10 -2.60 33.68 40.08
N ILE A 11 -3.16 32.48 40.16
CA ILE A 11 -2.60 31.28 39.59
C ILE A 11 -2.96 31.26 38.09
N LEU A 12 -1.99 31.57 37.22
CA LEU A 12 -2.07 31.36 35.78
C LEU A 12 -1.94 29.83 35.50
N LEU A 13 -3.08 29.20 35.32
CA LEU A 13 -3.13 27.86 34.74
C LEU A 13 -2.80 27.95 33.25
N SER A 14 -1.54 27.72 32.89
CA SER A 14 -1.15 27.48 31.50
C SER A 14 -1.70 26.13 31.07
N THR A 15 -2.82 26.14 30.34
CA THR A 15 -3.29 24.97 29.59
C THR A 15 -2.33 24.73 28.45
N GLY A 16 -1.32 23.91 28.69
CA GLY A 16 -0.48 23.36 27.63
C GLY A 16 -1.34 22.48 26.76
N SER A 17 -1.72 22.98 25.59
CA SER A 17 -2.25 22.16 24.52
C SER A 17 -1.14 21.21 24.08
N PHE A 18 -1.21 19.95 24.57
CA PHE A 18 -0.48 18.87 23.94
C PHE A 18 -1.11 18.67 22.56
N ALA A 19 -0.52 19.31 21.54
CA ALA A 19 -0.74 18.89 20.16
C ALA A 19 -0.24 17.44 20.11
N ALA A 20 -1.16 16.49 20.02
CA ALA A 20 -0.83 15.12 19.66
C ALA A 20 -0.18 15.23 18.27
N HIS A 21 1.15 15.12 18.21
CA HIS A 21 1.84 14.83 16.97
C HIS A 21 1.33 13.46 16.54
N HIS A 22 0.35 13.44 15.63
CA HIS A 22 0.13 12.28 14.79
C HIS A 22 1.38 12.17 13.93
N GLU A 23 2.33 11.33 14.34
CA GLU A 23 3.41 10.92 13.45
C GLU A 23 2.74 10.34 12.20
N GLU A 24 2.94 11.02 11.06
CA GLU A 24 2.56 10.43 9.78
C GLU A 24 3.39 9.14 9.64
N PRO A 25 2.74 8.02 9.26
CA PRO A 25 3.46 6.76 9.12
C PRO A 25 4.63 6.95 8.16
N GLU A 26 5.83 6.55 8.59
CA GLU A 26 7.02 6.63 7.75
C GLU A 26 6.83 5.81 6.47
N PRO A 27 7.34 6.31 5.33
CA PRO A 27 7.26 5.56 4.08
C PRO A 27 8.02 4.24 4.19
N MET A 28 7.36 3.14 3.90
CA MET A 28 7.97 1.82 3.74
C MET A 28 8.67 1.72 2.38
N VAL A 29 9.56 0.76 2.24
CA VAL A 29 10.16 0.39 0.94
C VAL A 29 9.34 -0.75 0.35
N ALA A 30 8.87 -0.59 -0.88
CA ALA A 30 8.26 -1.65 -1.67
C ALA A 30 9.24 -2.10 -2.76
N GLU A 31 9.44 -3.40 -2.88
CA GLU A 31 10.19 -4.04 -3.96
C GLU A 31 9.21 -4.87 -4.79
N VAL A 32 9.11 -4.58 -6.09
CA VAL A 32 8.11 -5.16 -6.98
C VAL A 32 8.78 -5.85 -8.15
N TYR A 33 8.56 -7.15 -8.26
CA TYR A 33 8.99 -7.95 -9.41
C TYR A 33 7.78 -8.22 -10.33
N GLU A 34 7.93 -7.94 -11.61
CA GLU A 34 7.00 -8.41 -12.64
C GLU A 34 7.40 -9.80 -13.09
N CYS A 35 6.47 -10.74 -13.03
CA CYS A 35 6.74 -12.15 -13.29
C CYS A 35 5.73 -12.77 -14.25
N THR A 36 6.21 -13.65 -15.13
CA THR A 36 5.40 -14.50 -15.99
C THR A 36 5.40 -15.91 -15.44
N LEU A 37 4.23 -16.51 -15.32
CA LEU A 37 4.08 -17.91 -14.87
C LEU A 37 4.62 -18.87 -15.93
N ASN A 38 5.28 -19.93 -15.49
CA ASN A 38 5.73 -20.98 -16.39
C ASN A 38 4.54 -21.85 -16.85
N ASP A 39 4.71 -22.57 -17.95
CA ASP A 39 3.65 -23.41 -18.54
C ASP A 39 3.01 -24.36 -17.52
N GLY A 40 1.68 -24.27 -17.38
CA GLY A 40 0.88 -25.09 -16.49
C GLY A 40 0.91 -24.71 -15.02
N VAL A 41 1.61 -23.64 -14.64
CA VAL A 41 1.63 -23.08 -13.27
C VAL A 41 0.51 -22.05 -13.11
N ILE A 42 -0.13 -22.05 -11.95
CA ILE A 42 -1.14 -21.04 -11.57
C ILE A 42 -0.64 -20.22 -10.37
N ALA A 43 -1.25 -19.06 -10.15
CA ALA A 43 -0.86 -18.16 -9.06
C ALA A 43 -0.91 -18.83 -7.67
N ASP A 44 -1.87 -19.73 -7.45
CA ASP A 44 -1.99 -20.48 -6.19
C ASP A 44 -0.76 -21.37 -5.91
N ASP A 45 -0.10 -21.93 -6.93
CA ASP A 45 1.13 -22.71 -6.75
C ASP A 45 2.28 -21.83 -6.24
N VAL A 46 2.38 -20.62 -6.79
CA VAL A 46 3.37 -19.62 -6.35
C VAL A 46 3.06 -19.16 -4.93
N ALA A 47 1.80 -18.85 -4.63
CA ALA A 47 1.38 -18.40 -3.31
C ALA A 47 1.63 -19.50 -2.24
N ALA A 48 1.36 -20.76 -2.56
CA ALA A 48 1.64 -21.91 -1.67
C ALA A 48 3.15 -22.04 -1.38
N MET A 49 4.01 -21.92 -2.39
CA MET A 49 5.47 -21.93 -2.22
C MET A 49 5.94 -20.71 -1.40
N GLY A 50 5.37 -19.54 -1.66
CA GLY A 50 5.67 -18.31 -0.90
C GLY A 50 5.30 -18.42 0.57
N SER A 51 4.12 -18.98 0.88
CA SER A 51 3.64 -19.18 2.24
C SER A 51 4.31 -20.35 2.99
N SER A 52 5.17 -21.10 2.34
CA SER A 52 5.93 -22.21 2.94
C SER A 52 7.45 -21.95 2.85
N ASP A 53 8.06 -22.31 1.74
CA ASP A 53 9.54 -22.31 1.60
C ASP A 53 10.16 -20.90 1.73
N PHE A 54 9.47 -19.87 1.19
CA PHE A 54 9.97 -18.50 1.33
C PHE A 54 9.69 -17.95 2.73
N ALA A 55 8.50 -18.23 3.30
CA ALA A 55 8.17 -17.84 4.67
C ALA A 55 9.11 -18.50 5.69
N ASP A 56 9.50 -19.75 5.49
CA ASP A 56 10.50 -20.44 6.31
C ASP A 56 11.88 -19.75 6.26
N LEU A 57 12.29 -19.28 5.06
CA LEU A 57 13.54 -18.51 4.91
C LEU A 57 13.46 -17.20 5.67
N VAL A 58 12.35 -16.45 5.53
CA VAL A 58 12.12 -15.16 6.21
C VAL A 58 12.15 -15.36 7.72
N ALA A 59 11.42 -16.32 8.24
CA ALA A 59 11.37 -16.62 9.68
C ALA A 59 12.74 -17.09 10.22
N LYS A 60 13.45 -17.95 9.49
CA LYS A 60 14.77 -18.47 9.89
C LYS A 60 15.82 -17.39 10.05
N HIS A 61 15.74 -16.35 9.26
CA HIS A 61 16.73 -15.26 9.25
C HIS A 61 16.19 -13.97 9.90
N ASP A 62 15.03 -14.04 10.57
CA ASP A 62 14.39 -12.93 11.29
C ASP A 62 14.28 -11.67 10.41
N LEU A 63 13.82 -11.85 9.16
CA LEU A 63 13.71 -10.75 8.20
C LEU A 63 12.40 -9.98 8.43
N ASN A 64 12.51 -8.70 8.74
CA ASN A 64 11.38 -7.80 8.97
C ASN A 64 10.77 -7.37 7.62
N MET A 65 9.83 -8.16 7.11
CA MET A 65 9.19 -7.92 5.81
C MET A 65 7.82 -8.56 5.71
N THR A 66 6.96 -7.98 4.90
CA THR A 66 5.67 -8.56 4.49
C THR A 66 5.69 -8.81 2.99
N THR A 67 5.19 -9.96 2.54
CA THR A 67 5.24 -10.35 1.13
C THR A 67 3.87 -10.73 0.59
N PHE A 68 3.56 -10.22 -0.59
CA PHE A 68 2.34 -10.53 -1.33
C PHE A 68 2.64 -11.04 -2.74
N LEU A 69 1.73 -11.85 -3.27
CA LEU A 69 1.63 -12.12 -4.69
C LEU A 69 0.36 -11.43 -5.22
N TRP A 70 0.49 -10.59 -6.22
CA TRP A 70 -0.64 -9.96 -6.90
C TRP A 70 -0.88 -10.65 -8.23
N GLU A 71 -1.95 -11.39 -8.32
CA GLU A 71 -2.41 -12.06 -9.54
C GLU A 71 -3.21 -11.07 -10.40
N ALA A 72 -2.86 -10.92 -11.66
CA ALA A 72 -3.56 -10.05 -12.59
C ALA A 72 -4.94 -10.64 -12.96
N ILE A 73 -6.02 -9.87 -12.75
CA ILE A 73 -7.39 -10.25 -13.15
C ILE A 73 -7.81 -9.46 -14.39
N ALA A 74 -7.69 -8.15 -14.33
CA ALA A 74 -8.00 -7.23 -15.41
C ALA A 74 -7.01 -6.05 -15.33
N VAL A 75 -6.04 -6.04 -16.21
CA VAL A 75 -4.95 -5.06 -16.22
C VAL A 75 -4.88 -4.32 -17.55
N SER A 76 -4.49 -3.06 -17.48
CA SER A 76 -4.30 -2.24 -18.67
C SER A 76 -2.98 -2.63 -19.38
N PRO A 77 -2.90 -2.52 -20.71
CA PRO A 77 -1.66 -2.78 -21.45
C PRO A 77 -0.45 -1.94 -20.97
N GLN A 78 -0.72 -0.78 -20.38
CA GLN A 78 0.31 0.11 -19.83
C GLN A 78 0.94 -0.43 -18.57
N TYR A 79 0.30 -1.40 -17.92
CA TYR A 79 0.78 -2.03 -16.68
C TYR A 79 1.67 -3.26 -16.93
N GLY A 80 1.99 -3.56 -18.21
CA GLY A 80 2.81 -4.70 -18.62
C GLY A 80 2.00 -6.01 -18.77
N ASP A 81 2.67 -7.02 -19.31
CA ASP A 81 2.09 -8.35 -19.59
C ASP A 81 2.38 -9.36 -18.46
N ALA A 82 2.67 -8.89 -17.25
CA ALA A 82 2.98 -9.77 -16.12
C ALA A 82 1.72 -10.51 -15.65
N ASP A 83 1.81 -11.84 -15.51
CA ASP A 83 0.74 -12.66 -14.95
C ASP A 83 0.56 -12.40 -13.46
N VAL A 84 1.69 -12.22 -12.77
CA VAL A 84 1.73 -11.96 -11.33
C VAL A 84 2.82 -10.92 -11.01
N ARG A 85 2.65 -10.25 -9.87
CA ARG A 85 3.71 -9.45 -9.24
C ARG A 85 4.04 -10.00 -7.88
N TRP A 86 5.33 -10.26 -7.66
CA TRP A 86 5.85 -10.57 -6.33
C TRP A 86 6.25 -9.26 -5.67
N VAL A 87 5.66 -8.96 -4.50
CA VAL A 87 5.83 -7.67 -3.84
C VAL A 87 6.27 -7.86 -2.42
N ASN A 88 7.41 -7.28 -2.09
CA ASN A 88 7.98 -7.25 -0.75
C ASN A 88 7.85 -5.85 -0.16
N TYR A 89 7.41 -5.75 1.08
CA TYR A 89 7.39 -4.51 1.85
C TYR A 89 8.35 -4.60 3.01
N PHE A 90 9.16 -3.56 3.17
CA PHE A 90 10.13 -3.43 4.26
C PHE A 90 9.83 -2.15 5.04
N PRO A 91 9.79 -2.18 6.38
CA PRO A 91 9.58 -0.97 7.18
C PRO A 91 10.64 0.11 6.89
N THR A 92 11.89 -0.29 6.68
CA THR A 92 13.01 0.64 6.44
C THR A 92 13.95 0.16 5.33
N TRP A 93 14.79 1.05 4.82
CA TRP A 93 15.90 0.69 3.93
C TRP A 93 16.91 -0.26 4.59
N GLY A 94 17.08 -0.19 5.92
CA GLY A 94 17.91 -1.12 6.67
C GLY A 94 17.38 -2.55 6.59
N ASP A 95 16.06 -2.73 6.76
CA ASP A 95 15.40 -4.03 6.62
C ASP A 95 15.54 -4.56 5.18
N TYR A 96 15.36 -3.70 4.17
CA TYR A 96 15.57 -4.07 2.76
C TYR A 96 16.99 -4.60 2.51
N PHE A 97 18.03 -3.87 2.92
CA PHE A 97 19.41 -4.30 2.71
C PHE A 97 19.79 -5.55 3.51
N THR A 98 19.21 -5.73 4.69
CA THR A 98 19.37 -6.96 5.48
C THR A 98 18.75 -8.15 4.76
N ALA A 99 17.55 -8.00 4.21
CA ALA A 99 16.89 -9.04 3.44
C ALA A 99 17.62 -9.36 2.13
N ASP A 100 18.11 -8.35 1.38
CA ASP A 100 18.92 -8.56 0.17
C ASP A 100 20.19 -9.35 0.47
N ALA A 101 20.90 -9.04 1.55
CA ALA A 101 22.08 -9.78 1.97
C ALA A 101 21.75 -11.24 2.33
N ALA A 102 20.72 -11.47 3.12
CA ALA A 102 20.26 -12.80 3.48
C ALA A 102 19.81 -13.61 2.26
N TRP A 103 19.11 -12.97 1.30
CA TRP A 103 18.70 -13.61 0.05
C TRP A 103 19.91 -14.06 -0.78
N ARG A 104 20.94 -13.23 -0.93
CA ARG A 104 22.17 -13.56 -1.68
C ARG A 104 22.91 -14.74 -1.06
N GLU A 105 22.93 -14.83 0.27
CA GLU A 105 23.66 -15.87 0.98
C GLU A 105 22.86 -17.18 1.08
N HIS A 106 21.56 -17.09 1.30
CA HIS A 106 20.74 -18.24 1.71
C HIS A 106 19.57 -18.56 0.75
N GLY A 107 19.21 -17.63 -0.16
CA GLY A 107 18.04 -17.73 -1.03
C GLY A 107 18.16 -18.75 -2.16
N GLY A 108 19.34 -19.30 -2.45
CA GLY A 108 19.57 -20.09 -3.66
C GLY A 108 18.63 -21.29 -3.84
N LYS A 109 18.26 -22.00 -2.76
CA LYS A 109 17.33 -23.14 -2.82
C LYS A 109 15.88 -22.69 -3.10
N VAL A 110 15.44 -21.61 -2.45
CA VAL A 110 14.12 -21.02 -2.64
C VAL A 110 14.04 -20.41 -4.03
N GLY A 111 15.05 -19.67 -4.48
CA GLY A 111 15.14 -19.12 -5.82
C GLY A 111 15.06 -20.19 -6.92
N ALA A 112 15.68 -21.35 -6.72
CA ALA A 112 15.56 -22.47 -7.65
C ALA A 112 14.11 -23.05 -7.72
N LYS A 113 13.31 -22.97 -6.64
CA LYS A 113 11.91 -23.32 -6.65
C LYS A 113 11.06 -22.25 -7.33
N ILE A 114 11.32 -20.97 -7.03
CA ILE A 114 10.67 -19.84 -7.70
C ILE A 114 10.85 -19.94 -9.21
N ASN A 115 12.07 -20.16 -9.69
CA ASN A 115 12.38 -20.26 -11.11
C ASN A 115 11.70 -21.44 -11.84
N LYS A 116 11.22 -22.45 -11.10
CA LYS A 116 10.37 -23.51 -11.67
C LYS A 116 8.91 -23.11 -11.85
N LEU A 117 8.48 -22.10 -11.10
CA LEU A 117 7.09 -21.65 -11.11
C LEU A 117 6.91 -20.41 -12.00
N MET A 118 7.89 -19.50 -11.99
CA MET A 118 7.77 -18.23 -12.72
C MET A 118 9.14 -17.68 -13.11
N THR A 119 9.12 -16.77 -14.08
CA THR A 119 10.30 -15.99 -14.50
C THR A 119 10.02 -14.52 -14.20
N CYS A 120 10.89 -13.90 -13.41
CA CYS A 120 10.74 -12.51 -13.00
C CYS A 120 11.78 -11.60 -13.63
N GLY A 121 11.37 -10.36 -13.91
CA GLY A 121 12.26 -9.27 -14.30
C GLY A 121 13.12 -8.76 -13.14
N ARG A 122 13.79 -7.63 -13.36
CA ARG A 122 14.45 -6.88 -12.29
C ARG A 122 13.39 -6.17 -11.46
N PRO A 123 13.59 -6.01 -10.14
CA PRO A 123 12.64 -5.30 -9.33
C PRO A 123 12.68 -3.79 -9.57
N ASP A 124 11.52 -3.16 -9.44
CA ASP A 124 11.40 -1.75 -9.17
C ASP A 124 11.31 -1.53 -7.66
N LEU A 125 11.91 -0.44 -7.18
CA LEU A 125 11.79 -0.02 -5.78
C LEU A 125 10.94 1.24 -5.71
N ALA A 126 9.99 1.25 -4.79
CA ALA A 126 9.04 2.35 -4.58
C ALA A 126 8.97 2.73 -3.11
N GLY A 127 8.64 4.00 -2.84
CA GLY A 127 8.15 4.40 -1.53
C GLY A 127 6.69 3.99 -1.38
N PHE A 128 6.33 3.41 -0.24
CA PHE A 128 4.98 2.94 0.04
C PHE A 128 4.45 3.56 1.33
N MET A 129 3.24 4.11 1.29
CA MET A 129 2.65 4.84 2.41
C MET A 129 1.20 4.45 2.61
N GLN A 130 0.76 4.37 3.85
CA GLN A 130 -0.64 4.25 4.18
C GLN A 130 -1.34 5.60 3.94
N ALA A 131 -2.40 5.61 3.11
CA ALA A 131 -3.13 6.82 2.73
C ALA A 131 -4.54 6.88 3.37
N GLY A 132 -4.82 6.04 4.34
CA GLY A 132 -6.12 5.97 5.03
C GLY A 132 -6.12 4.83 6.04
N ALA A 133 -7.27 4.16 6.24
CA ALA A 133 -7.36 3.00 7.08
C ALA A 133 -6.50 1.83 6.57
N ALA A 134 -6.06 0.97 7.46
CA ALA A 134 -5.50 -0.33 7.09
C ALA A 134 -6.61 -1.27 6.59
N ALA A 135 -6.28 -2.14 5.64
CA ALA A 135 -7.21 -3.16 5.18
C ALA A 135 -7.39 -4.26 6.25
N PRO A 136 -8.58 -4.86 6.35
CA PRO A 136 -8.76 -6.07 7.15
C PRO A 136 -7.78 -7.17 6.73
N GLU A 137 -7.27 -7.92 7.68
CA GLU A 137 -6.42 -9.07 7.39
C GLU A 137 -7.24 -10.20 6.75
N ALA A 138 -6.73 -10.73 5.65
CA ALA A 138 -7.25 -11.95 5.02
C ALA A 138 -6.15 -12.52 4.11
N PRO A 139 -6.07 -13.85 3.96
CA PRO A 139 -5.04 -14.49 3.16
C PRO A 139 -5.14 -14.14 1.68
N VAL A 140 -6.35 -13.91 1.18
CA VAL A 140 -6.60 -13.51 -0.21
C VAL A 140 -7.63 -12.37 -0.23
N LYS A 141 -7.32 -11.30 -0.98
CA LYS A 141 -8.17 -10.11 -1.09
C LYS A 141 -8.19 -9.56 -2.52
N PRO A 142 -9.32 -8.98 -2.97
CA PRO A 142 -9.31 -8.11 -4.14
C PRO A 142 -8.40 -6.89 -3.89
N LEU A 143 -7.67 -6.50 -4.91
CA LEU A 143 -6.77 -5.36 -4.90
C LEU A 143 -7.02 -4.52 -6.14
N TYR A 144 -7.45 -3.29 -5.94
CA TYR A 144 -7.65 -2.29 -6.96
C TYR A 144 -6.47 -1.33 -6.97
N ILE A 145 -5.81 -1.20 -8.12
CA ILE A 145 -4.62 -0.36 -8.28
C ILE A 145 -4.92 0.73 -9.31
N ARG A 146 -4.47 1.93 -9.02
CA ARG A 146 -4.44 3.05 -9.96
C ARG A 146 -3.01 3.50 -10.16
N VAL A 147 -2.59 3.62 -11.39
CA VAL A 147 -1.29 4.18 -11.77
C VAL A 147 -1.52 5.50 -12.47
N CYS A 148 -0.93 6.57 -11.96
CA CYS A 148 -1.34 7.93 -12.25
C CYS A 148 -0.20 8.83 -12.71
N GLN A 149 -0.52 9.71 -13.68
CA GLN A 149 0.27 10.88 -14.06
C GLN A 149 -0.38 12.11 -13.42
N LEU A 150 0.39 12.96 -12.75
CA LEU A 150 -0.12 14.19 -12.15
C LEU A 150 -0.62 15.17 -13.24
N LYS A 151 -1.76 15.76 -13.00
CA LYS A 151 -2.23 16.89 -13.83
C LYS A 151 -1.38 18.13 -13.53
N PRO A 152 -1.21 19.04 -14.50
CA PRO A 152 -0.44 20.26 -14.30
C PRO A 152 -0.84 21.04 -13.04
N GLY A 153 0.14 21.45 -12.25
CA GLY A 153 -0.07 22.21 -11.02
C GLY A 153 -0.38 21.35 -9.77
N ASN A 154 -0.52 20.04 -9.90
CA ASN A 154 -0.70 19.14 -8.76
C ASN A 154 0.63 18.53 -8.29
N THR A 155 0.66 18.07 -7.06
CA THR A 155 1.82 17.51 -6.37
C THR A 155 1.45 16.15 -5.74
N ILE A 156 2.46 15.39 -5.32
CA ILE A 156 2.27 14.15 -4.54
C ILE A 156 1.48 14.43 -3.25
N ALA A 157 1.70 15.58 -2.61
CA ALA A 157 0.93 15.98 -1.43
C ALA A 157 -0.56 16.16 -1.74
N ASN A 158 -0.91 16.73 -2.90
CA ASN A 158 -2.30 16.82 -3.35
C ASN A 158 -2.89 15.43 -3.61
N ALA A 159 -2.12 14.51 -4.21
CA ALA A 159 -2.53 13.13 -4.44
C ALA A 159 -2.78 12.39 -3.12
N MET A 160 -1.92 12.55 -2.12
CA MET A 160 -2.09 11.96 -0.80
C MET A 160 -3.34 12.51 -0.09
N ALA A 161 -3.54 13.84 -0.10
CA ALA A 161 -4.73 14.45 0.50
C ALA A 161 -6.03 13.95 -0.17
N TYR A 162 -6.03 13.87 -1.50
CA TYR A 162 -7.14 13.30 -2.26
C TYR A 162 -7.40 11.83 -1.89
N ARG A 163 -6.36 11.01 -1.77
CA ARG A 163 -6.49 9.60 -1.39
C ARG A 163 -7.04 9.41 0.02
N LYS A 164 -6.59 10.22 0.98
CA LYS A 164 -7.15 10.23 2.34
C LYS A 164 -8.66 10.55 2.31
N ALA A 165 -9.07 11.56 1.53
CA ALA A 165 -10.47 11.92 1.36
C ALA A 165 -11.31 10.81 0.68
N VAL A 166 -10.77 10.16 -0.36
CA VAL A 166 -11.40 9.00 -1.00
C VAL A 166 -11.65 7.89 0.01
N ASN A 167 -10.64 7.51 0.82
CA ASN A 167 -10.78 6.44 1.81
C ASN A 167 -11.79 6.79 2.90
N SER A 168 -11.78 8.02 3.42
CA SER A 168 -12.79 8.50 4.36
C SER A 168 -14.21 8.40 3.77
N THR A 169 -14.40 8.88 2.52
CA THR A 169 -15.69 8.77 1.83
C THR A 169 -16.13 7.30 1.68
N GLN A 170 -15.22 6.42 1.29
CA GLN A 170 -15.51 4.99 1.12
C GLN A 170 -15.89 4.33 2.44
N ASN A 171 -15.21 4.61 3.52
CA ASN A 171 -15.43 3.97 4.80
C ASN A 171 -16.59 4.61 5.59
N GLU A 172 -16.70 5.93 5.60
CA GLU A 172 -17.68 6.64 6.43
C GLU A 172 -19.03 6.85 5.75
N GLN A 173 -19.04 7.10 4.43
CA GLN A 173 -20.27 7.44 3.71
C GLN A 173 -20.83 6.27 2.91
N ILE A 174 -19.96 5.41 2.35
CA ILE A 174 -20.38 4.21 1.62
C ILE A 174 -20.53 3.00 2.56
N GLY A 175 -19.92 3.07 3.75
CA GLY A 175 -20.00 2.02 4.76
C GLY A 175 -19.22 0.76 4.35
N SER A 176 -18.04 0.94 3.76
CA SER A 176 -17.07 -0.14 3.52
C SER A 176 -15.98 -0.14 4.58
N THR A 177 -15.21 -1.23 4.65
CA THR A 177 -14.00 -1.32 5.46
C THR A 177 -12.84 -1.66 4.53
N VAL A 178 -12.32 -0.64 3.84
CA VAL A 178 -11.22 -0.81 2.89
C VAL A 178 -9.98 -0.06 3.35
N GLY A 179 -8.83 -0.68 3.14
CA GLY A 179 -7.53 -0.04 3.31
C GLY A 179 -7.15 0.76 2.07
N SER A 180 -6.44 1.86 2.28
CA SER A 180 -5.96 2.71 1.20
C SER A 180 -4.49 3.03 1.39
N TYR A 181 -3.75 2.86 0.29
CA TYR A 181 -2.31 3.05 0.27
C TYR A 181 -1.92 3.87 -0.97
N MET A 182 -0.75 4.47 -0.91
CA MET A 182 -0.14 5.19 -2.01
C MET A 182 1.32 4.76 -2.16
N PHE A 183 1.80 4.66 -3.39
CA PHE A 183 3.20 4.41 -3.68
C PHE A 183 3.73 5.44 -4.66
N THR A 184 5.02 5.76 -4.53
CA THR A 184 5.73 6.71 -5.38
C THR A 184 6.95 6.03 -5.99
N PRO A 185 7.31 6.38 -7.23
CA PRO A 185 8.52 5.84 -7.86
C PRO A 185 9.75 6.09 -7.01
N GLY A 186 10.59 5.06 -6.89
CA GLY A 186 11.91 5.14 -6.28
C GLY A 186 13.00 4.88 -7.32
N PHE A 187 13.54 3.67 -7.30
CA PHE A 187 14.55 3.22 -8.25
C PHE A 187 13.94 2.31 -9.30
N GLY A 188 14.45 2.33 -10.51
CA GLY A 188 13.83 1.81 -11.70
C GLY A 188 13.23 2.96 -12.51
N ASN A 189 12.40 2.66 -13.48
CA ASN A 189 11.70 3.68 -14.26
C ASN A 189 10.25 3.26 -14.51
N PRO A 190 9.37 3.39 -13.53
CA PRO A 190 7.98 2.92 -13.66
C PRO A 190 7.12 3.76 -14.61
N GLY A 191 7.58 4.92 -15.09
CA GLY A 191 6.84 5.73 -16.05
C GLY A 191 5.55 6.37 -15.52
N PHE A 192 5.40 6.52 -14.20
CA PHE A 192 4.26 7.17 -13.55
C PHE A 192 4.74 8.11 -12.42
N ASP A 193 3.85 8.99 -11.94
CA ASP A 193 4.17 9.92 -10.86
C ASP A 193 3.78 9.37 -9.49
N TYR A 194 2.66 8.63 -9.41
CA TYR A 194 2.23 7.94 -8.19
C TYR A 194 1.27 6.80 -8.52
N GLY A 195 1.17 5.86 -7.60
CA GLY A 195 0.12 4.86 -7.62
C GLY A 195 -0.73 4.92 -6.36
N ALA A 196 -1.97 4.45 -6.46
CA ALA A 196 -2.89 4.34 -5.34
C ALA A 196 -3.51 2.94 -5.31
N MET A 197 -3.65 2.39 -4.12
CA MET A 197 -4.17 1.05 -3.90
C MET A 197 -5.34 1.08 -2.94
N VAL A 198 -6.35 0.26 -3.23
CA VAL A 198 -7.48 -0.03 -2.33
C VAL A 198 -7.65 -1.54 -2.24
N THR A 199 -7.79 -2.05 -1.04
CA THR A 199 -8.03 -3.47 -0.79
C THR A 199 -8.93 -3.67 0.42
N GLY A 200 -9.67 -4.75 0.44
CA GLY A 200 -10.62 -5.07 1.50
C GLY A 200 -11.25 -6.44 1.27
N THR A 201 -12.33 -6.74 1.98
CA THR A 201 -13.11 -7.94 1.71
C THR A 201 -13.76 -7.88 0.31
N PRO A 202 -14.11 -8.99 -0.31
CA PRO A 202 -14.86 -8.97 -1.58
C PRO A 202 -16.16 -8.16 -1.49
N GLU A 203 -16.87 -8.21 -0.36
CA GLU A 203 -18.10 -7.45 -0.14
C GLU A 203 -17.84 -5.94 -0.10
N ASP A 204 -16.85 -5.50 0.65
CA ASP A 204 -16.50 -4.07 0.75
C ASP A 204 -15.96 -3.53 -0.57
N MET A 205 -15.15 -4.32 -1.26
CA MET A 205 -14.66 -3.94 -2.58
C MET A 205 -15.80 -3.84 -3.62
N ALA A 206 -16.80 -4.72 -3.55
CA ALA A 206 -17.97 -4.60 -4.41
C ALA A 206 -18.72 -3.28 -4.18
N LYS A 207 -18.96 -2.88 -2.91
CA LYS A 207 -19.56 -1.57 -2.57
C LYS A 207 -18.76 -0.42 -3.19
N VAL A 208 -17.43 -0.41 -2.97
CA VAL A 208 -16.53 0.63 -3.50
C VAL A 208 -16.59 0.71 -5.02
N LEU A 209 -16.55 -0.42 -5.72
CA LEU A 209 -16.57 -0.47 -7.18
C LEU A 209 -17.92 -0.08 -7.75
N ASP A 210 -19.04 -0.46 -7.12
CA ASP A 210 -20.38 -0.07 -7.55
C ASP A 210 -20.59 1.44 -7.41
N HIS A 211 -20.19 2.05 -6.29
CA HIS A 211 -20.23 3.50 -6.09
C HIS A 211 -19.26 4.29 -6.98
N SER A 212 -18.16 3.66 -7.37
CA SER A 212 -17.25 4.26 -8.36
C SER A 212 -17.85 4.23 -9.77
N ARG A 213 -18.54 3.14 -10.12
CA ARG A 213 -19.17 2.95 -11.44
C ARG A 213 -20.36 3.88 -11.66
N ASP A 214 -21.20 4.11 -10.64
CA ASP A 214 -22.36 5.02 -10.75
C ASP A 214 -22.00 6.50 -10.54
N GLY A 215 -20.72 6.80 -10.28
CA GLY A 215 -20.19 8.15 -10.11
C GLY A 215 -20.48 8.78 -8.74
N SER A 216 -21.13 8.09 -7.81
CA SER A 216 -21.51 8.65 -6.51
C SER A 216 -20.30 9.02 -5.66
N THR A 217 -19.23 8.21 -5.65
CA THR A 217 -17.96 8.56 -4.97
C THR A 217 -17.39 9.87 -5.50
N GLY A 218 -17.31 10.04 -6.84
CA GLY A 218 -16.81 11.27 -7.46
C GLY A 218 -17.63 12.50 -7.13
N LYS A 219 -18.97 12.34 -7.08
CA LYS A 219 -19.89 13.42 -6.68
C LYS A 219 -19.65 13.86 -5.23
N LEU A 220 -19.59 12.93 -4.28
CA LEU A 220 -19.32 13.20 -2.87
C LEU A 220 -17.99 13.94 -2.67
N LEU A 221 -16.94 13.50 -3.37
CA LEU A 221 -15.61 14.15 -3.32
C LEU A 221 -15.66 15.58 -3.89
N THR A 222 -16.36 15.78 -5.00
CA THR A 222 -16.52 17.12 -5.61
C THR A 222 -17.28 18.06 -4.70
N GLU A 223 -18.37 17.60 -4.07
CA GLU A 223 -19.16 18.36 -3.10
C GLU A 223 -18.33 18.72 -1.86
N ALA A 224 -17.38 17.87 -1.46
CA ALA A 224 -16.41 18.13 -0.40
C ALA A 224 -15.21 19.01 -0.84
N GLY A 225 -15.19 19.48 -2.10
CA GLY A 225 -14.16 20.37 -2.62
C GLY A 225 -12.89 19.68 -3.12
N TYR A 226 -12.92 18.35 -3.27
CA TYR A 226 -11.77 17.60 -3.80
C TYR A 226 -11.87 17.40 -5.31
N THR A 227 -10.76 17.58 -5.99
CA THR A 227 -10.62 17.28 -7.43
C THR A 227 -9.52 16.26 -7.62
N GLU A 228 -9.74 15.29 -8.49
CA GLU A 228 -8.75 14.26 -8.79
C GLU A 228 -7.47 14.86 -9.39
N PRO A 229 -6.31 14.69 -8.71
CA PRO A 229 -5.06 15.35 -9.07
C PRO A 229 -4.31 14.69 -10.23
N GLY A 230 -4.71 13.50 -10.65
CA GLY A 230 -4.02 12.73 -11.70
C GLY A 230 -4.95 12.17 -12.76
N ASN A 231 -4.35 11.76 -13.87
CA ASN A 231 -4.95 10.90 -14.87
C ASN A 231 -4.44 9.48 -14.62
N CYS A 232 -5.33 8.53 -14.41
CA CYS A 232 -4.96 7.19 -13.95
C CYS A 232 -5.46 6.10 -14.88
N THR A 233 -4.66 5.08 -15.07
CA THR A 233 -5.12 3.75 -15.49
C THR A 233 -5.53 2.96 -14.26
N VAL A 234 -6.32 1.92 -14.46
CA VAL A 234 -6.95 1.17 -13.38
C VAL A 234 -6.79 -0.32 -13.65
N ASP A 235 -6.35 -1.04 -12.63
CA ASP A 235 -6.11 -2.46 -12.71
C ASP A 235 -6.74 -3.18 -11.51
N LEU A 236 -7.22 -4.39 -11.74
CA LEU A 236 -7.78 -5.27 -10.72
C LEU A 236 -6.91 -6.51 -10.59
N HIS A 237 -6.53 -6.80 -9.36
CA HIS A 237 -5.73 -7.95 -8.99
C HIS A 237 -6.40 -8.75 -7.86
N ARG A 238 -5.94 -9.98 -7.69
CA ARG A 238 -6.12 -10.75 -6.46
C ARG A 238 -4.80 -10.74 -5.70
N SER A 239 -4.83 -10.30 -4.45
CA SER A 239 -3.65 -10.23 -3.58
C SER A 239 -3.65 -11.42 -2.63
N HIS A 240 -2.63 -12.26 -2.73
CA HIS A 240 -2.36 -13.37 -1.81
C HIS A 240 -1.28 -12.92 -0.82
N MET A 241 -1.57 -13.00 0.49
CA MET A 241 -0.57 -12.74 1.52
C MET A 241 0.27 -13.99 1.74
N MET A 242 1.57 -13.92 1.51
CA MET A 242 2.49 -15.05 1.64
C MET A 242 3.30 -15.00 2.95
N VAL A 243 3.71 -13.81 3.36
CA VAL A 243 4.43 -13.58 4.62
C VAL A 243 3.80 -12.36 5.31
N SER A 244 3.55 -12.48 6.62
CA SER A 244 3.14 -11.38 7.49
C SER A 244 4.03 -11.41 8.74
N GLN A 245 4.65 -10.30 9.06
CA GLN A 245 5.37 -10.08 10.32
C GLN A 245 4.90 -8.78 10.98
#